data_d76147b8348689322f3682ab8d7b53a4
#
_entry.id   d76147b8348689322f3682ab8d7b53a4
#
_cell.length_a   1.000
_cell.length_b   1.000
_cell.length_c   1.000
_cell.angle_alpha   90.00
_cell.angle_beta   90.00
_cell.angle_gamma   90.00
#
_symmetry.space_group_name_H-M   'P 1'
#
loop_
_entity.id
_entity.type
_entity.pdbx_description
1 polymer ?
#
loop_
_entity_poly.entity_id
_entity_poly.type
_entity_poly.pdbx_seq_one_letter_code
_entity_poly.pdbx_strand_id
1 'polypeptide(L)'
;MNINGFLDNYKYVFDPAGLYGGNQNTPQNDSRRFESIVKKYHSEYTETDVNKCLLMLGKEGCGYVALINSIFLKFYGEEEHFEKLFGYPMHLPDGRLNFDDLLVDFYCATDNHNGFLGFDFVDRNEDAKYENGYGTTIDSTEWRFETYMKKHGIKASLKPIRAKPETLSKLLEKGPVMVSVRPNVLYDINGKKTYESKAGHTMSVTGALDNGLIRVSSWGKEYYIKHGSYSAYEYYQQVIYTRSV
;
A
#
# COMPACT_ATOMS: atom_id res chain seq x y z
N MET A 1 -22.23 -15.32 10.63
CA MET A 1 -20.77 -15.48 10.68
C MET A 1 -20.18 -14.17 11.16
N ASN A 2 -19.44 -14.19 12.24
CA ASN A 2 -19.12 -12.97 12.99
C ASN A 2 -18.02 -12.19 12.25
N ILE A 3 -18.38 -11.13 11.52
CA ILE A 3 -17.47 -10.19 10.85
C ILE A 3 -16.45 -9.59 11.84
N ASN A 4 -16.77 -9.59 13.13
CA ASN A 4 -15.94 -9.07 14.20
C ASN A 4 -14.60 -9.82 14.39
N GLY A 5 -14.55 -11.14 14.17
CA GLY A 5 -13.29 -11.90 14.32
C GLY A 5 -12.25 -11.59 13.25
N PHE A 6 -12.71 -11.23 12.06
CA PHE A 6 -11.81 -10.81 10.96
C PHE A 6 -11.26 -9.40 11.19
N LEU A 7 -12.09 -8.51 11.72
CA LEU A 7 -11.69 -7.16 12.11
C LEU A 7 -10.62 -7.16 13.20
N ASP A 8 -10.61 -8.16 14.08
CA ASP A 8 -9.60 -8.26 15.13
C ASP A 8 -8.20 -8.49 14.57
N ASN A 9 -8.04 -9.26 13.49
CA ASN A 9 -6.76 -9.43 12.81
C ASN A 9 -6.32 -8.17 12.03
N TYR A 10 -7.26 -7.36 11.52
CA TYR A 10 -6.97 -6.08 10.89
C TYR A 10 -6.81 -4.91 11.88
N LYS A 11 -7.05 -5.09 13.18
CA LYS A 11 -6.80 -4.07 14.22
C LYS A 11 -5.36 -3.58 14.23
N TYR A 12 -4.43 -4.37 13.73
CA TYR A 12 -3.02 -4.01 13.65
C TYR A 12 -2.66 -3.07 12.49
N VAL A 13 -3.39 -3.13 11.42
CA VAL A 13 -3.32 -2.12 10.34
C VAL A 13 -3.94 -0.81 10.84
N PHE A 14 -4.72 -0.89 11.91
CA PHE A 14 -5.46 0.18 12.53
C PHE A 14 -4.83 0.51 13.86
N ASP A 15 -3.93 1.47 13.79
CA ASP A 15 -3.17 2.02 14.88
C ASP A 15 -4.06 2.33 16.10
N PRO A 16 -3.62 1.98 17.33
CA PRO A 16 -4.23 2.45 18.57
C PRO A 16 -4.43 3.97 18.65
N ALA A 17 -3.65 4.77 17.89
CA ALA A 17 -3.80 6.21 17.76
C ALA A 17 -4.92 6.66 16.81
N GLY A 18 -5.72 5.73 16.25
CA GLY A 18 -6.88 6.04 15.40
C GLY A 18 -6.59 6.22 13.92
N LEU A 19 -5.40 5.87 13.45
CA LEU A 19 -5.10 5.81 12.02
C LEU A 19 -5.61 4.49 11.44
N TYR A 20 -6.26 4.56 10.30
CA TYR A 20 -6.79 3.40 9.58
C TYR A 20 -5.86 3.02 8.43
N GLY A 21 -4.70 2.43 8.75
CA GLY A 21 -3.64 2.10 7.81
C GLY A 21 -2.71 3.27 7.48
N GLY A 22 -1.81 3.06 6.51
CA GLY A 22 -0.83 4.05 6.09
C GLY A 22 -1.42 5.21 5.28
N ASN A 23 -0.63 6.29 5.18
CA ASN A 23 -0.95 7.45 4.37
C ASN A 23 0.27 7.87 3.54
N GLN A 24 0.18 7.79 2.22
CA GLN A 24 1.25 8.13 1.29
C GLN A 24 1.74 9.58 1.37
N ASN A 25 0.95 10.47 1.98
CA ASN A 25 1.30 11.89 2.09
C ASN A 25 2.12 12.23 3.34
N THR A 26 2.22 11.34 4.32
CA THR A 26 2.87 11.68 5.60
C THR A 26 4.40 11.77 5.52
N PRO A 27 5.13 10.96 4.73
CA PRO A 27 6.59 11.05 4.67
C PRO A 27 7.12 12.40 4.19
N GLN A 28 6.40 13.09 3.30
CA GLN A 28 6.83 14.40 2.80
C GLN A 28 6.85 15.50 3.87
N ASN A 29 6.19 15.30 5.01
CA ASN A 29 6.11 16.29 6.09
C ASN A 29 7.39 16.32 6.96
N ASP A 30 8.24 15.30 6.87
CA ASP A 30 9.52 15.22 7.58
C ASP A 30 10.62 14.61 6.69
N SER A 31 11.07 15.40 5.73
CA SER A 31 12.09 14.96 4.77
C SER A 31 13.43 14.59 5.43
N ARG A 32 13.79 15.23 6.54
CA ARG A 32 15.06 14.96 7.24
C ARG A 32 15.08 13.58 7.86
N ARG A 33 13.96 13.12 8.39
CA ARG A 33 13.82 11.76 8.93
C ARG A 33 14.10 10.70 7.87
N PHE A 34 13.68 10.93 6.63
CA PHE A 34 13.76 9.94 5.55
C PHE A 34 14.99 10.08 4.66
N GLU A 35 15.78 11.13 4.83
CA GLU A 35 16.93 11.42 3.98
C GLU A 35 17.91 10.23 3.92
N SER A 36 18.18 9.57 5.03
CA SER A 36 19.10 8.43 5.09
C SER A 36 18.56 7.22 4.31
N ILE A 37 17.25 6.98 4.34
CA ILE A 37 16.60 5.89 3.58
C ILE A 37 16.64 6.20 2.09
N VAL A 38 16.27 7.41 1.69
CA VAL A 38 16.30 7.82 0.29
C VAL A 38 17.74 7.74 -0.26
N LYS A 39 18.73 8.25 0.46
CA LYS A 39 20.15 8.22 0.04
C LYS A 39 20.77 6.83 0.03
N LYS A 40 20.21 5.87 0.75
CA LYS A 40 20.63 4.46 0.65
C LYS A 40 20.46 3.90 -0.78
N TYR A 41 19.44 4.36 -1.50
CA TYR A 41 19.15 3.94 -2.88
C TYR A 41 19.62 4.95 -3.92
N HIS A 42 19.70 6.21 -3.55
CA HIS A 42 20.02 7.37 -4.38
C HIS A 42 21.03 8.26 -3.68
N SER A 43 22.27 7.77 -3.54
CA SER A 43 23.33 8.45 -2.79
C SER A 43 23.69 9.83 -3.35
N GLU A 44 23.42 10.06 -4.63
CA GLU A 44 23.66 11.32 -5.35
C GLU A 44 22.60 12.41 -5.09
N TYR A 45 21.48 12.08 -4.44
CA TYR A 45 20.39 13.02 -4.23
C TYR A 45 20.75 14.13 -3.27
N THR A 46 20.46 15.38 -3.67
CA THR A 46 20.47 16.55 -2.79
C THR A 46 19.23 16.57 -1.89
N GLU A 47 19.18 17.50 -0.94
CA GLU A 47 17.95 17.71 -0.12
C GLU A 47 16.74 18.04 -1.01
N THR A 48 16.94 18.83 -2.07
CA THR A 48 15.88 19.14 -3.04
C THR A 48 15.38 17.88 -3.74
N ASP A 49 16.27 16.98 -4.12
CA ASP A 49 15.91 15.72 -4.77
C ASP A 49 15.16 14.79 -3.80
N VAL A 50 15.60 14.72 -2.53
CA VAL A 50 14.87 13.97 -1.48
C VAL A 50 13.45 14.48 -1.32
N ASN A 51 13.27 15.80 -1.23
CA ASN A 51 11.95 16.42 -1.12
C ASN A 51 11.06 16.12 -2.33
N LYS A 52 11.61 16.16 -3.54
CA LYS A 52 10.88 15.79 -4.76
C LYS A 52 10.47 14.31 -4.76
N CYS A 53 11.37 13.41 -4.36
CA CYS A 53 11.09 11.99 -4.22
C CYS A 53 9.90 11.74 -3.28
N LEU A 54 9.90 12.36 -2.09
CA LEU A 54 8.81 12.24 -1.12
C LEU A 54 7.50 12.86 -1.62
N LEU A 55 7.56 13.94 -2.37
CA LEU A 55 6.39 14.54 -3.02
C LEU A 55 5.78 13.58 -4.06
N MET A 56 6.62 12.93 -4.87
CA MET A 56 6.15 11.95 -5.86
C MET A 56 5.54 10.72 -5.20
N LEU A 57 6.17 10.22 -4.12
CA LEU A 57 5.58 9.16 -3.31
C LEU A 57 4.18 9.56 -2.81
N GLY A 58 3.99 10.79 -2.36
CA GLY A 58 2.69 11.33 -1.97
C GLY A 58 1.65 11.31 -3.09
N LYS A 59 2.06 11.50 -4.34
CA LYS A 59 1.16 11.48 -5.50
C LYS A 59 0.80 10.07 -5.97
N GLU A 60 1.73 9.11 -5.91
CA GLU A 60 1.60 7.80 -6.55
C GLU A 60 1.68 6.60 -5.60
N GLY A 61 1.94 6.83 -4.33
CA GLY A 61 2.20 5.79 -3.32
C GLY A 61 1.01 4.92 -2.89
N CYS A 62 -0.18 5.07 -3.47
CA CYS A 62 -1.36 4.34 -3.01
C CYS A 62 -1.20 2.81 -3.07
N GLY A 63 -0.59 2.29 -4.12
CA GLY A 63 -0.30 0.86 -4.26
C GLY A 63 0.68 0.36 -3.21
N TYR A 64 1.71 1.16 -2.90
CA TYR A 64 2.67 0.85 -1.83
C TYR A 64 1.98 0.82 -0.47
N VAL A 65 1.13 1.80 -0.16
CA VAL A 65 0.37 1.82 1.11
C VAL A 65 -0.50 0.60 1.27
N ALA A 66 -1.21 0.17 0.23
CA ALA A 66 -2.02 -1.04 0.28
C ALA A 66 -1.17 -2.29 0.58
N LEU A 67 0.04 -2.35 0.03
CA LEU A 67 0.96 -3.47 0.26
C LEU A 67 1.63 -3.45 1.63
N ILE A 68 2.06 -2.28 2.13
CA ILE A 68 2.66 -2.20 3.47
C ILE A 68 1.66 -2.55 4.56
N ASN A 69 0.37 -2.23 4.38
CA ASN A 69 -0.67 -2.73 5.28
C ASN A 69 -0.65 -4.27 5.36
N SER A 70 -0.44 -4.95 4.22
CA SER A 70 -0.34 -6.41 4.20
C SER A 70 0.95 -6.94 4.84
N ILE A 71 2.06 -6.19 4.74
CA ILE A 71 3.32 -6.56 5.38
C ILE A 71 3.17 -6.50 6.90
N PHE A 72 2.59 -5.43 7.45
CA PHE A 72 2.35 -5.35 8.89
C PHE A 72 1.42 -6.47 9.40
N LEU A 73 0.39 -6.82 8.62
CA LEU A 73 -0.46 -7.96 8.96
C LEU A 73 0.31 -9.29 8.99
N LYS A 74 1.24 -9.48 8.06
CA LYS A 74 2.08 -10.69 8.00
C LYS A 74 2.98 -10.84 9.23
N PHE A 75 3.52 -9.73 9.73
CA PHE A 75 4.48 -9.72 10.83
C PHE A 75 3.85 -9.44 12.20
N TYR A 76 2.53 -9.39 12.27
CA TYR A 76 1.84 -9.25 13.54
C TYR A 76 2.21 -10.37 14.51
N GLY A 77 2.70 -10.00 15.71
CA GLY A 77 3.23 -10.95 16.69
C GLY A 77 4.62 -11.52 16.35
N GLU A 78 5.25 -10.99 15.28
CA GLU A 78 6.61 -11.34 14.84
C GLU A 78 7.46 -10.08 14.70
N GLU A 79 7.30 -9.09 15.59
CA GLU A 79 7.89 -7.74 15.49
C GLU A 79 9.43 -7.76 15.47
N GLU A 80 10.05 -8.62 16.28
CA GLU A 80 11.52 -8.80 16.28
C GLU A 80 12.01 -9.36 14.93
N HIS A 81 11.23 -10.24 14.33
CA HIS A 81 11.55 -10.79 13.02
C HIS A 81 11.42 -9.73 11.94
N PHE A 82 10.39 -8.87 12.02
CA PHE A 82 10.24 -7.71 11.14
C PHE A 82 11.48 -6.80 11.23
N GLU A 83 11.88 -6.38 12.44
CA GLU A 83 13.03 -5.50 12.64
C GLU A 83 14.32 -6.10 12.07
N LYS A 84 14.55 -7.40 12.29
CA LYS A 84 15.71 -8.11 11.73
C LYS A 84 15.75 -8.09 10.20
N LEU A 85 14.59 -8.19 9.53
CA LEU A 85 14.50 -8.25 8.06
C LEU A 85 14.54 -6.86 7.41
N PHE A 86 13.89 -5.87 8.02
CA PHE A 86 13.73 -4.54 7.43
C PHE A 86 14.75 -3.53 7.97
N GLY A 87 15.38 -3.79 9.13
CA GLY A 87 16.43 -2.94 9.69
C GLY A 87 15.93 -1.75 10.51
N TYR A 88 14.64 -1.69 10.82
CA TYR A 88 14.00 -0.69 11.68
C TYR A 88 12.81 -1.30 12.43
N PRO A 89 12.42 -0.71 13.60
CA PRO A 89 11.36 -1.28 14.40
C PRO A 89 10.01 -1.22 13.71
N MET A 90 9.17 -2.24 13.92
CA MET A 90 7.80 -2.29 13.41
C MET A 90 6.91 -1.23 14.05
N HIS A 91 7.19 -0.88 15.32
CA HIS A 91 6.47 0.15 16.06
C HIS A 91 7.38 1.33 16.40
N LEU A 92 6.81 2.52 16.33
CA LEU A 92 7.44 3.74 16.84
C LEU A 92 7.43 3.76 18.38
N PRO A 93 8.24 4.62 19.04
CA PRO A 93 8.28 4.70 20.49
C PRO A 93 6.93 5.05 21.15
N ASP A 94 6.01 5.66 20.42
CA ASP A 94 4.65 5.98 20.85
C ASP A 94 3.64 4.83 20.59
N GLY A 95 4.12 3.67 20.14
CA GLY A 95 3.32 2.47 19.88
C GLY A 95 2.65 2.42 18.51
N ARG A 96 2.75 3.48 17.69
CA ARG A 96 2.20 3.46 16.33
C ARG A 96 3.02 2.56 15.41
N LEU A 97 2.36 1.98 14.41
CA LEU A 97 3.04 1.26 13.34
C LEU A 97 3.94 2.21 12.53
N ASN A 98 5.13 1.74 12.20
CA ASN A 98 6.14 2.50 11.48
C ASN A 98 5.89 2.51 9.96
N PHE A 99 4.71 3.00 9.56
CA PHE A 99 4.29 3.05 8.15
C PHE A 99 5.25 3.84 7.28
N ASP A 100 5.72 4.97 7.79
CA ASP A 100 6.46 5.93 6.98
C ASP A 100 7.84 5.41 6.58
N ASP A 101 8.58 4.78 7.51
CA ASP A 101 9.89 4.20 7.19
C ASP A 101 9.74 3.04 6.18
N LEU A 102 8.77 2.14 6.41
CA LEU A 102 8.51 1.03 5.49
C LEU A 102 8.06 1.54 4.12
N LEU A 103 7.23 2.57 4.07
CA LEU A 103 6.74 3.16 2.83
C LEU A 103 7.88 3.76 2.01
N VAL A 104 8.75 4.55 2.63
CA VAL A 104 9.91 5.18 1.97
C VAL A 104 10.90 4.11 1.51
N ASP A 105 11.22 3.13 2.37
CA ASP A 105 12.14 2.06 2.00
C ASP A 105 11.62 1.23 0.83
N PHE A 106 10.35 0.83 0.87
CA PHE A 106 9.75 0.06 -0.21
C PHE A 106 9.69 0.86 -1.52
N TYR A 107 9.25 2.13 -1.47
CA TYR A 107 9.19 3.00 -2.63
C TYR A 107 10.58 3.16 -3.26
N CYS A 108 11.57 3.61 -2.51
CA CYS A 108 12.93 3.83 -3.01
C CYS A 108 13.61 2.54 -3.50
N ALA A 109 13.30 1.40 -2.90
CA ALA A 109 13.86 0.12 -3.32
C ALA A 109 13.35 -0.37 -4.69
N THR A 110 12.19 0.11 -5.12
CA THR A 110 11.49 -0.40 -6.31
C THR A 110 11.04 0.70 -7.28
N ASP A 111 11.15 1.95 -6.89
CA ASP A 111 10.98 3.10 -7.78
C ASP A 111 12.30 3.38 -8.47
N ASN A 112 12.68 2.50 -9.36
CA ASN A 112 13.88 2.70 -10.15
C ASN A 112 13.48 3.03 -11.58
N HIS A 113 14.17 4.00 -12.14
CA HIS A 113 14.02 4.49 -13.51
C HIS A 113 14.40 3.43 -14.55
N ASN A 114 15.08 2.37 -14.13
CA ASN A 114 15.50 1.25 -14.96
C ASN A 114 14.56 0.05 -14.73
N GLY A 115 13.32 0.15 -15.17
CA GLY A 115 12.33 -0.91 -15.08
C GLY A 115 12.82 -2.28 -15.59
N PHE A 116 11.96 -3.27 -15.60
CA PHE A 116 12.28 -4.62 -16.08
C PHE A 116 12.88 -4.57 -17.49
N LEU A 117 14.07 -5.14 -17.69
CA LEU A 117 14.84 -5.16 -18.94
C LEU A 117 15.25 -3.77 -19.49
N GLY A 118 15.39 -2.75 -18.64
CA GLY A 118 15.75 -1.39 -19.10
C GLY A 118 14.57 -0.61 -19.68
N PHE A 119 13.35 -1.14 -19.58
CA PHE A 119 12.13 -0.40 -19.88
C PHE A 119 11.59 0.25 -18.62
N ASP A 120 11.48 1.55 -18.64
CA ASP A 120 10.80 2.29 -17.61
C ASP A 120 9.28 2.16 -17.80
N PHE A 121 8.65 1.36 -16.96
CA PHE A 121 7.20 1.20 -16.97
C PHE A 121 6.47 2.31 -16.19
N VAL A 122 7.22 3.14 -15.46
CA VAL A 122 6.68 4.12 -14.52
C VAL A 122 7.02 5.53 -14.93
N ASP A 123 8.23 5.75 -15.39
CA ASP A 123 8.70 7.04 -15.88
C ASP A 123 9.26 6.89 -17.30
N ARG A 124 8.56 7.41 -18.29
CA ARG A 124 8.98 7.37 -19.69
C ARG A 124 9.96 8.50 -20.05
N ASN A 125 10.31 9.32 -19.09
CA ASN A 125 11.12 10.52 -19.31
C ASN A 125 12.38 10.42 -18.47
N GLU A 126 13.46 9.88 -19.04
CA GLU A 126 14.77 9.75 -18.39
C GLU A 126 15.31 11.08 -17.84
N ASP A 127 14.85 12.21 -18.40
CA ASP A 127 15.24 13.57 -18.00
C ASP A 127 14.41 14.10 -16.81
N ALA A 128 13.30 13.47 -16.49
CA ALA A 128 12.39 13.92 -15.45
C ALA A 128 12.42 12.95 -14.26
N LYS A 129 13.52 12.96 -13.52
CA LYS A 129 13.72 12.14 -12.32
C LYS A 129 12.53 12.14 -11.35
N TYR A 130 11.60 13.10 -11.50
CA TYR A 130 10.53 13.34 -10.53
C TYR A 130 9.22 13.85 -11.11
N GLU A 131 9.11 14.06 -12.43
CA GLU A 131 8.00 14.88 -12.95
C GLU A 131 6.86 14.09 -13.59
N ASN A 132 7.06 12.83 -13.96
CA ASN A 132 6.09 12.06 -14.74
C ASN A 132 5.84 10.64 -14.23
N GLY A 133 5.91 10.42 -12.91
CA GLY A 133 5.53 9.15 -12.32
C GLY A 133 4.05 8.82 -12.60
N TYR A 134 3.80 7.67 -13.20
CA TYR A 134 2.44 7.21 -13.50
C TYR A 134 1.82 6.42 -12.36
N GLY A 135 2.46 6.39 -11.21
CA GLY A 135 2.08 5.55 -10.10
C GLY A 135 2.34 4.06 -10.38
N THR A 136 1.89 3.22 -9.47
CA THR A 136 1.95 1.79 -9.68
C THR A 136 0.82 1.36 -10.61
N THR A 137 1.15 0.90 -11.83
CA THR A 137 0.19 0.14 -12.64
C THR A 137 -0.09 -1.21 -11.97
N ILE A 138 -1.20 -1.85 -12.32
CA ILE A 138 -1.55 -3.18 -11.79
C ILE A 138 -0.40 -4.18 -12.04
N ASP A 139 0.17 -4.19 -13.23
CA ASP A 139 1.26 -5.10 -13.63
C ASP A 139 2.58 -4.79 -12.89
N SER A 140 2.90 -3.50 -12.71
CA SER A 140 4.11 -3.09 -12.00
C SER A 140 4.04 -3.35 -10.49
N THR A 141 2.83 -3.32 -9.91
CA THR A 141 2.61 -3.52 -8.47
C THR A 141 3.05 -4.93 -8.03
N GLU A 142 2.72 -5.96 -8.81
CA GLU A 142 3.13 -7.34 -8.52
C GLU A 142 4.65 -7.48 -8.53
N TRP A 143 5.31 -7.05 -9.60
CA TRP A 143 6.76 -7.10 -9.71
C TRP A 143 7.48 -6.34 -8.60
N ARG A 144 7.02 -5.13 -8.27
CA ARG A 144 7.60 -4.31 -7.19
C ARG A 144 7.49 -5.01 -5.84
N PHE A 145 6.32 -5.55 -5.54
CA PHE A 145 6.09 -6.27 -4.30
C PHE A 145 6.96 -7.54 -4.21
N GLU A 146 6.94 -8.37 -5.22
CA GLU A 146 7.75 -9.59 -5.25
C GLU A 146 9.24 -9.30 -5.14
N THR A 147 9.73 -8.27 -5.85
CA THR A 147 11.13 -7.84 -5.81
C THR A 147 11.52 -7.35 -4.42
N TYR A 148 10.70 -6.50 -3.81
CA TYR A 148 10.96 -5.98 -2.48
C TYR A 148 10.97 -7.08 -1.43
N MET A 149 9.95 -7.93 -1.41
CA MET A 149 9.85 -9.03 -0.45
C MET A 149 11.00 -10.04 -0.62
N LYS A 150 11.40 -10.33 -1.85
CA LYS A 150 12.56 -11.20 -2.14
C LYS A 150 13.87 -10.64 -1.60
N LYS A 151 14.08 -9.32 -1.66
CA LYS A 151 15.25 -8.67 -1.05
C LYS A 151 15.33 -8.94 0.47
N HIS A 152 14.20 -9.06 1.13
CA HIS A 152 14.08 -9.38 2.56
C HIS A 152 13.94 -10.89 2.85
N GLY A 153 14.22 -11.75 1.85
CA GLY A 153 14.17 -13.21 2.02
C GLY A 153 12.75 -13.79 2.13
N ILE A 154 11.74 -13.02 1.75
CA ILE A 154 10.33 -13.41 1.87
C ILE A 154 9.78 -13.74 0.48
N LYS A 155 9.16 -14.91 0.36
CA LYS A 155 8.43 -15.28 -0.86
C LYS A 155 6.99 -14.82 -0.76
N ALA A 156 6.64 -13.81 -1.56
CA ALA A 156 5.30 -13.26 -1.64
C ALA A 156 4.90 -13.06 -3.11
N SER A 157 3.61 -12.97 -3.38
CA SER A 157 3.07 -12.67 -4.71
C SER A 157 1.71 -12.00 -4.62
N LEU A 158 1.28 -11.36 -5.71
CA LEU A 158 -0.07 -10.86 -5.90
C LEU A 158 -0.79 -11.76 -6.90
N LYS A 159 -2.04 -12.13 -6.60
CA LYS A 159 -2.86 -12.91 -7.52
C LYS A 159 -4.15 -12.18 -7.84
N PRO A 160 -4.47 -11.99 -9.13
CA PRO A 160 -5.80 -11.53 -9.53
C PRO A 160 -6.89 -12.43 -8.97
N ILE A 161 -7.93 -11.82 -8.42
CA ILE A 161 -9.09 -12.53 -7.90
C ILE A 161 -10.39 -11.90 -8.38
N ARG A 162 -11.43 -12.73 -8.47
CA ARG A 162 -12.81 -12.23 -8.61
C ARG A 162 -13.37 -12.08 -7.20
N ALA A 163 -13.69 -10.86 -6.82
CA ALA A 163 -14.29 -10.56 -5.53
C ALA A 163 -15.68 -9.97 -5.71
N LYS A 164 -16.57 -10.32 -4.81
CA LYS A 164 -17.89 -9.72 -4.63
C LYS A 164 -18.12 -9.53 -3.14
N PRO A 165 -18.98 -8.58 -2.71
CA PRO A 165 -19.20 -8.33 -1.28
C PRO A 165 -19.44 -9.62 -0.47
N GLU A 166 -20.27 -10.52 -0.99
CA GLU A 166 -20.63 -11.78 -0.34
C GLU A 166 -19.49 -12.82 -0.27
N THR A 167 -18.45 -12.68 -1.07
CA THR A 167 -17.29 -13.59 -1.08
C THR A 167 -16.07 -13.02 -0.38
N LEU A 168 -16.06 -11.72 -0.10
CA LEU A 168 -14.90 -11.01 0.44
C LEU A 168 -14.44 -11.57 1.79
N SER A 169 -15.35 -11.88 2.70
CA SER A 169 -14.99 -12.45 4.02
C SER A 169 -14.14 -13.72 3.88
N LYS A 170 -14.53 -14.63 2.95
CA LYS A 170 -13.77 -15.86 2.70
C LYS A 170 -12.41 -15.61 2.02
N LEU A 171 -12.31 -14.57 1.21
CA LEU A 171 -11.05 -14.19 0.55
C LEU A 171 -10.10 -13.58 1.59
N LEU A 172 -10.61 -12.73 2.44
CA LEU A 172 -9.86 -12.08 3.51
C LEU A 172 -9.36 -13.07 4.58
N GLU A 173 -10.08 -14.19 4.82
CA GLU A 173 -9.60 -15.30 5.66
C GLU A 173 -8.36 -16.01 5.08
N LYS A 174 -8.17 -15.95 3.76
CA LYS A 174 -7.01 -16.56 3.08
C LYS A 174 -5.79 -15.65 3.01
N GLY A 175 -5.98 -14.34 3.18
CA GLY A 175 -4.92 -13.35 3.16
C GLY A 175 -5.43 -11.96 2.78
N PRO A 176 -4.57 -10.93 2.90
CA PRO A 176 -4.93 -9.56 2.57
C PRO A 176 -5.41 -9.42 1.12
N VAL A 177 -6.38 -8.55 0.93
CA VAL A 177 -6.95 -8.21 -0.38
C VAL A 177 -6.76 -6.72 -0.62
N MET A 178 -6.33 -6.36 -1.81
CA MET A 178 -6.30 -4.98 -2.28
C MET A 178 -7.25 -4.80 -3.46
N VAL A 179 -7.74 -3.58 -3.63
CA VAL A 179 -8.60 -3.18 -4.74
C VAL A 179 -8.07 -1.94 -5.42
N SER A 180 -8.03 -1.97 -6.74
CA SER A 180 -7.74 -0.81 -7.59
C SER A 180 -8.99 -0.41 -8.34
N VAL A 181 -9.36 0.87 -8.27
CA VAL A 181 -10.58 1.43 -8.90
C VAL A 181 -10.26 2.65 -9.74
N ARG A 182 -11.06 2.87 -10.78
CA ARG A 182 -11.07 4.12 -11.56
C ARG A 182 -12.45 4.37 -12.15
N PRO A 183 -13.01 5.58 -11.99
CA PRO A 183 -12.53 6.71 -11.19
C PRO A 183 -12.45 6.37 -9.70
N ASN A 184 -11.66 7.14 -8.92
CA ASN A 184 -11.63 6.97 -7.48
C ASN A 184 -12.84 7.69 -6.86
N VAL A 185 -13.82 6.91 -6.43
CA VAL A 185 -15.04 7.42 -5.75
C VAL A 185 -15.18 6.71 -4.41
N LEU A 186 -15.16 7.48 -3.32
CA LEU A 186 -15.24 6.97 -1.96
C LEU A 186 -16.51 7.44 -1.26
N TYR A 187 -16.99 6.62 -0.35
CA TYR A 187 -18.23 6.81 0.39
C TYR A 187 -17.98 6.71 1.89
N ASP A 188 -18.89 7.28 2.68
CA ASP A 188 -19.00 7.00 4.11
C ASP A 188 -19.80 5.69 4.35
N ILE A 189 -19.92 5.29 5.63
CA ILE A 189 -20.65 4.09 6.05
C ILE A 189 -22.14 4.10 5.63
N ASN A 190 -22.72 5.27 5.43
CA ASN A 190 -24.12 5.45 5.01
C ASN A 190 -24.26 5.44 3.48
N GLY A 191 -23.16 5.25 2.74
CA GLY A 191 -23.15 5.27 1.29
C GLY A 191 -23.27 6.65 0.66
N LYS A 192 -23.01 7.73 1.42
CA LYS A 192 -22.90 9.10 0.91
C LYS A 192 -21.51 9.30 0.33
N LYS A 193 -21.41 9.82 -0.89
CA LYS A 193 -20.14 10.13 -1.54
C LYS A 193 -19.38 11.20 -0.76
N THR A 194 -18.11 10.92 -0.42
CA THR A 194 -17.21 11.79 0.34
C THR A 194 -16.02 12.28 -0.47
N TYR A 195 -15.66 11.52 -1.52
CA TYR A 195 -14.55 11.87 -2.41
C TYR A 195 -14.81 11.40 -3.83
N GLU A 196 -14.31 12.15 -4.81
CA GLU A 196 -14.34 11.77 -6.23
C GLU A 196 -13.14 12.35 -6.97
N SER A 197 -12.48 11.52 -7.80
CA SER A 197 -11.41 11.91 -8.71
C SER A 197 -11.43 11.02 -9.95
N LYS A 198 -11.07 11.58 -11.11
CA LYS A 198 -10.90 10.80 -12.35
C LYS A 198 -9.66 9.89 -12.34
N ALA A 199 -8.74 10.10 -11.41
CA ALA A 199 -7.55 9.26 -11.24
C ALA A 199 -7.92 7.84 -10.79
N GLY A 200 -7.01 6.89 -11.00
CA GLY A 200 -7.07 5.58 -10.36
C GLY A 200 -6.63 5.66 -8.90
N HIS A 201 -7.03 4.67 -8.10
CA HIS A 201 -6.60 4.55 -6.72
C HIS A 201 -6.57 3.09 -6.26
N THR A 202 -5.56 2.75 -5.46
CA THR A 202 -5.40 1.41 -4.89
C THR A 202 -5.51 1.47 -3.37
N MET A 203 -6.25 0.53 -2.79
CA MET A 203 -6.61 0.51 -1.38
C MET A 203 -6.55 -0.90 -0.80
N SER A 204 -6.37 -1.01 0.51
CA SER A 204 -6.53 -2.27 1.23
C SER A 204 -8.01 -2.51 1.52
N VAL A 205 -8.52 -3.68 1.16
CA VAL A 205 -9.87 -4.13 1.53
C VAL A 205 -9.83 -4.65 2.96
N THR A 206 -10.77 -4.18 3.80
CA THR A 206 -10.81 -4.53 5.23
C THR A 206 -12.13 -5.16 5.66
N GLY A 207 -13.08 -5.29 4.75
CA GLY A 207 -14.36 -5.96 5.03
C GLY A 207 -15.44 -5.63 4.00
N ALA A 208 -16.61 -6.21 4.22
CA ALA A 208 -17.82 -5.86 3.49
C ALA A 208 -18.99 -5.72 4.48
N LEU A 209 -19.90 -4.80 4.19
CA LEU A 209 -21.12 -4.59 4.97
C LEU A 209 -22.28 -5.35 4.34
N ASP A 210 -23.32 -5.62 5.13
CA ASP A 210 -24.53 -6.30 4.67
C ASP A 210 -25.29 -5.52 3.58
N ASN A 211 -25.09 -4.20 3.52
CA ASN A 211 -25.66 -3.33 2.47
C ASN A 211 -24.85 -3.35 1.15
N GLY A 212 -23.84 -4.21 1.02
CA GLY A 212 -23.01 -4.37 -0.18
C GLY A 212 -21.89 -3.34 -0.32
N LEU A 213 -21.70 -2.44 0.63
CA LEU A 213 -20.53 -1.57 0.68
C LEU A 213 -19.28 -2.37 1.08
N ILE A 214 -18.18 -2.13 0.40
CA ILE A 214 -16.87 -2.72 0.72
C ILE A 214 -16.07 -1.69 1.50
N ARG A 215 -15.61 -2.07 2.69
CA ARG A 215 -14.79 -1.24 3.55
C ARG A 215 -13.34 -1.29 3.11
N VAL A 216 -12.70 -0.14 3.02
CA VAL A 216 -11.32 0.02 2.58
C VAL A 216 -10.53 0.96 3.48
N SER A 217 -9.22 0.74 3.57
CA SER A 217 -8.25 1.68 4.15
C SER A 217 -7.63 2.52 3.05
N SER A 218 -7.67 3.84 3.20
CA SER A 218 -7.07 4.80 2.29
C SER A 218 -6.67 6.08 3.03
N TRP A 219 -5.48 6.62 2.74
CA TRP A 219 -4.94 7.84 3.35
C TRP A 219 -5.02 7.90 4.87
N GLY A 220 -4.81 6.75 5.54
CA GLY A 220 -4.89 6.64 7.00
C GLY A 220 -6.31 6.72 7.56
N LYS A 221 -7.35 6.53 6.72
CA LYS A 221 -8.76 6.61 7.09
C LYS A 221 -9.59 5.45 6.54
N GLU A 222 -10.72 5.20 7.21
CA GLU A 222 -11.74 4.29 6.75
C GLU A 222 -12.62 4.94 5.69
N TYR A 223 -12.83 4.24 4.58
CA TYR A 223 -13.76 4.60 3.52
C TYR A 223 -14.52 3.37 3.03
N TYR A 224 -15.48 3.61 2.16
CA TYR A 224 -16.28 2.55 1.53
C TYR A 224 -16.32 2.75 0.02
N ILE A 225 -16.41 1.62 -0.70
CA ILE A 225 -16.61 1.59 -2.15
C ILE A 225 -17.87 0.78 -2.49
N LYS A 226 -18.49 1.09 -3.62
CA LYS A 226 -19.65 0.38 -4.15
C LYS A 226 -19.20 -0.57 -5.25
N HIS A 227 -19.30 -1.87 -5.01
CA HIS A 227 -18.93 -2.88 -6.00
C HIS A 227 -19.68 -2.68 -7.32
N GLY A 228 -18.98 -2.80 -8.45
CA GLY A 228 -19.56 -2.69 -9.79
C GLY A 228 -19.90 -1.28 -10.25
N SER A 229 -19.53 -0.23 -9.49
CA SER A 229 -19.86 1.15 -9.85
C SER A 229 -18.74 1.92 -10.58
N TYR A 230 -17.65 1.26 -10.91
CA TYR A 230 -16.45 1.89 -11.47
C TYR A 230 -16.37 1.71 -12.98
N SER A 231 -16.47 2.80 -13.74
CA SER A 231 -16.66 2.77 -15.19
C SER A 231 -15.43 2.39 -16.00
N ALA A 232 -14.21 2.60 -15.48
CA ALA A 232 -12.98 2.26 -16.20
C ALA A 232 -12.44 0.91 -15.75
N TYR A 233 -12.24 0.71 -14.44
CA TYR A 233 -11.88 -0.59 -13.86
C TYR A 233 -12.20 -0.67 -12.38
N GLU A 234 -12.44 -1.90 -11.93
CA GLU A 234 -12.47 -2.36 -10.55
C GLU A 234 -11.75 -3.70 -10.53
N TYR A 235 -10.57 -3.75 -9.90
CA TYR A 235 -9.67 -4.87 -9.98
C TYR A 235 -9.18 -5.29 -8.60
N TYR A 236 -9.33 -6.56 -8.27
CA TYR A 236 -8.96 -7.11 -6.97
C TYR A 236 -7.74 -8.01 -7.09
N GLN A 237 -6.83 -7.90 -6.12
CA GLN A 237 -5.68 -8.77 -5.97
C GLN A 237 -5.59 -9.29 -4.54
N GLN A 238 -5.22 -10.56 -4.40
CA GLN A 238 -4.91 -11.17 -3.12
C GLN A 238 -3.42 -11.22 -2.90
N VAL A 239 -2.97 -10.77 -1.73
CA VAL A 239 -1.58 -10.89 -1.30
C VAL A 239 -1.38 -12.30 -0.73
N ILE A 240 -0.39 -13.00 -1.25
CA ILE A 240 -0.06 -14.37 -0.84
C ILE A 240 1.36 -14.40 -0.34
N TYR A 241 1.53 -14.87 0.90
CA TYR A 241 2.82 -15.19 1.48
C TYR A 241 3.00 -16.70 1.45
N THR A 242 4.04 -17.14 0.75
CA THR A 242 4.41 -18.57 0.75
C THR A 242 5.30 -18.81 1.96
N ARG A 243 4.96 -19.79 2.80
CA ARG A 243 5.83 -20.18 3.91
C ARG A 243 7.19 -20.60 3.32
N SER A 244 8.26 -20.02 3.86
CA SER A 244 9.60 -20.57 3.65
C SER A 244 9.59 -21.99 4.27
N VAL A 245 9.93 -22.99 3.45
CA VAL A 245 10.07 -24.37 3.90
C VAL A 245 11.30 -24.46 4.79
#